data_0178f54a87d93e70e1488cbe52f04f3a
#
_entry.id   0178f54a87d93e70e1488cbe52f04f3a
#
_cell.length_a   1.000
_cell.length_b   1.000
_cell.length_c   1.000
_cell.angle_alpha   90.00
_cell.angle_beta   90.00
_cell.angle_gamma   90.00
#
_symmetry.space_group_name_H-M   'P 1'
#
loop_
_entity.id
_entity.type
_entity.pdbx_description
1 polymer ?
#
loop_
_entity_poly.entity_id
_entity_poly.type
_entity_poly.pdbx_seq_one_letter_code
_entity_poly.pdbx_strand_id
1 'polypeptide(L)'
;MAQKTNLNINPYYDDFDPEKNYQKVLYKPGFPVQARELTTSQSILQNQLESFGTNIFKDGSLVVPGSIAYDNNYYSVKLKSSNFGIDISLYIKNFIGKKIIGQTSGVEAKIRFVLLPEEDSRVDDVTIYVSYDTSGNDFSQTFFADGEEIICTENVTYGLTTINAGEVFASLNTADATSVGSAAFITKGVYFVRGYFINVSEQKIVLDPYTNNSTYRVGLQIDENIITAKDDESLFDNAKGFSNFAAPGADRFQIVLTLIKKDITDGDDTNFIELMRIDSCLLYTSDAADDLYRG
;
A
#
# COMPACT_ATOMS: atom_id res chain seq x y z
N MET A 1 26.93 3.94 0.33
CA MET A 1 25.62 3.83 -0.30
C MET A 1 24.65 3.24 0.71
N ALA A 2 23.49 3.83 0.84
CA ALA A 2 22.49 3.39 1.81
C ALA A 2 21.66 2.18 1.31
N GLN A 3 21.62 1.91 0.00
CA GLN A 3 21.02 0.67 -0.51
C GLN A 3 21.72 -0.56 0.07
N LYS A 4 20.95 -1.61 0.39
CA LYS A 4 21.49 -2.86 0.96
C LYS A 4 21.85 -3.88 -0.11
N THR A 5 21.19 -3.82 -1.26
CA THR A 5 21.46 -4.74 -2.38
C THR A 5 22.86 -4.52 -2.91
N ASN A 6 23.67 -5.60 -2.85
CA ASN A 6 25.00 -5.58 -3.42
C ASN A 6 24.94 -5.79 -4.94
N LEU A 7 25.29 -4.77 -5.70
CA LEU A 7 25.38 -4.83 -7.16
C LEU A 7 26.77 -5.16 -7.69
N ASN A 8 27.79 -5.29 -6.82
CA ASN A 8 29.12 -5.75 -7.21
C ASN A 8 29.20 -7.29 -7.28
N ILE A 9 28.20 -7.88 -7.93
CA ILE A 9 28.09 -9.34 -8.16
C ILE A 9 27.70 -9.61 -9.62
N ASN A 10 27.83 -10.86 -10.04
CA ASN A 10 27.34 -11.32 -11.34
C ASN A 10 25.82 -11.04 -11.47
N PRO A 11 25.31 -10.46 -12.57
CA PRO A 11 26.01 -10.08 -13.81
C PRO A 11 26.46 -8.61 -13.87
N TYR A 12 26.22 -7.79 -12.85
CA TYR A 12 26.34 -6.33 -12.91
C TYR A 12 27.76 -5.84 -12.65
N TYR A 13 28.47 -6.43 -11.69
CA TYR A 13 29.83 -6.08 -11.30
C TYR A 13 30.06 -4.58 -11.13
N ASP A 14 29.10 -3.88 -10.48
CA ASP A 14 29.25 -2.47 -10.13
C ASP A 14 30.30 -2.34 -9.02
N ASP A 15 31.51 -1.98 -9.40
CA ASP A 15 32.66 -1.84 -8.52
C ASP A 15 32.86 -0.41 -7.99
N PHE A 16 31.77 0.36 -7.94
CA PHE A 16 31.79 1.70 -7.35
C PHE A 16 32.23 1.66 -5.90
N ASP A 17 33.25 2.48 -5.58
CA ASP A 17 33.82 2.64 -4.26
C ASP A 17 33.98 4.13 -3.94
N PRO A 18 33.19 4.68 -2.99
CA PRO A 18 33.24 6.11 -2.64
C PRO A 18 34.62 6.54 -2.11
N GLU A 19 35.37 5.64 -1.46
CA GLU A 19 36.72 5.94 -0.91
C GLU A 19 37.75 6.28 -1.98
N LYS A 20 37.53 5.81 -3.22
CA LYS A 20 38.40 6.14 -4.37
C LYS A 20 38.19 7.54 -4.90
N ASN A 21 37.13 8.23 -4.48
CA ASN A 21 36.83 9.59 -4.90
C ASN A 21 36.72 9.78 -6.41
N TYR A 22 36.28 8.75 -7.16
CA TYR A 22 36.04 8.90 -8.59
C TYR A 22 34.73 9.67 -8.82
N GLN A 23 34.85 10.81 -9.49
CA GLN A 23 33.71 11.72 -9.72
C GLN A 23 33.12 11.57 -11.12
N LYS A 24 33.83 10.87 -12.04
CA LYS A 24 33.42 10.76 -13.44
C LYS A 24 34.07 9.57 -14.14
N VAL A 25 33.30 8.84 -14.93
CA VAL A 25 33.83 7.86 -15.89
C VAL A 25 34.21 8.60 -17.18
N LEU A 26 35.44 8.42 -17.64
CA LEU A 26 35.96 9.06 -18.85
C LEU A 26 36.18 8.04 -19.98
N TYR A 27 35.24 8.01 -20.90
CA TYR A 27 35.32 7.12 -22.06
C TYR A 27 36.40 7.55 -23.06
N LYS A 28 37.23 6.63 -23.50
CA LYS A 28 38.31 6.88 -24.48
C LYS A 28 37.90 6.42 -25.85
N PRO A 29 38.09 7.23 -26.91
CA PRO A 29 37.87 6.78 -28.27
C PRO A 29 38.74 5.55 -28.64
N GLY A 30 38.16 4.58 -29.33
CA GLY A 30 38.85 3.35 -29.72
C GLY A 30 38.92 2.25 -28.66
N PHE A 31 38.37 2.46 -27.48
CA PHE A 31 38.23 1.44 -26.41
C PHE A 31 36.77 1.01 -26.26
N PRO A 32 36.49 -0.30 -26.09
CA PRO A 32 35.11 -0.76 -25.85
C PRO A 32 34.61 -0.29 -24.48
N VAL A 33 33.36 0.15 -24.42
CA VAL A 33 32.67 0.49 -23.19
C VAL A 33 32.20 -0.81 -22.54
N GLN A 34 32.49 -0.98 -21.23
CA GLN A 34 32.03 -2.10 -20.44
C GLN A 34 30.72 -1.76 -19.76
N ALA A 35 29.82 -2.74 -19.59
CA ALA A 35 28.55 -2.54 -18.91
C ALA A 35 28.75 -1.97 -17.49
N ARG A 36 29.75 -2.44 -16.74
CA ARG A 36 30.08 -1.95 -15.39
C ARG A 36 30.42 -0.45 -15.39
N GLU A 37 31.05 0.10 -16.45
CA GLU A 37 31.39 1.53 -16.52
C GLU A 37 30.14 2.40 -16.63
N LEU A 38 29.10 1.90 -17.32
CA LEU A 38 27.79 2.56 -17.38
C LEU A 38 27.09 2.52 -16.02
N THR A 39 27.09 1.38 -15.35
CA THR A 39 26.53 1.21 -14.01
C THR A 39 27.26 2.08 -12.99
N THR A 40 28.61 2.04 -12.99
CA THR A 40 29.44 2.87 -12.09
C THR A 40 29.20 4.36 -12.30
N SER A 41 28.97 4.83 -13.54
CA SER A 41 28.64 6.23 -13.78
C SER A 41 27.32 6.66 -13.11
N GLN A 42 26.32 5.77 -13.07
CA GLN A 42 25.06 5.99 -12.35
C GLN A 42 25.29 5.99 -10.84
N SER A 43 26.08 5.05 -10.32
CA SER A 43 26.38 4.94 -8.88
C SER A 43 27.15 6.15 -8.36
N ILE A 44 28.05 6.73 -9.15
CA ILE A 44 28.70 8.01 -8.81
C ILE A 44 27.68 9.13 -8.64
N LEU A 45 26.75 9.30 -9.59
CA LEU A 45 25.71 10.33 -9.50
C LEU A 45 24.76 10.07 -8.35
N GLN A 46 24.35 8.82 -8.13
CA GLN A 46 23.50 8.44 -7.04
C GLN A 46 24.14 8.73 -5.69
N ASN A 47 25.43 8.45 -5.51
CA ASN A 47 26.16 8.75 -4.29
C ASN A 47 26.24 10.26 -4.00
N GLN A 48 26.36 11.09 -5.04
CA GLN A 48 26.31 12.55 -4.87
C GLN A 48 24.92 13.02 -4.45
N LEU A 49 23.86 12.48 -5.06
CA LEU A 49 22.47 12.78 -4.72
C LEU A 49 22.13 12.32 -3.29
N GLU A 50 22.57 11.14 -2.91
CA GLU A 50 22.45 10.60 -1.55
C GLU A 50 23.15 11.52 -0.54
N SER A 51 24.41 11.90 -0.81
CA SER A 51 25.18 12.78 0.05
C SER A 51 24.52 14.16 0.20
N PHE A 52 23.94 14.70 -0.86
CA PHE A 52 23.16 15.93 -0.80
C PHE A 52 21.87 15.75 -0.01
N GLY A 53 21.11 14.70 -0.32
CA GLY A 53 19.80 14.43 0.28
C GLY A 53 19.87 14.15 1.77
N THR A 54 20.84 13.37 2.25
CA THR A 54 21.02 13.04 3.67
C THR A 54 21.41 14.24 4.54
N ASN A 55 21.92 15.33 3.95
CA ASN A 55 22.16 16.58 4.67
C ASN A 55 20.89 17.44 4.83
N ILE A 56 19.84 17.14 4.08
CA ILE A 56 18.57 17.90 4.09
C ILE A 56 17.44 17.06 4.71
N PHE A 57 17.37 15.79 4.35
CA PHE A 57 16.31 14.89 4.74
C PHE A 57 16.85 13.77 5.63
N LYS A 58 16.14 13.48 6.68
CA LYS A 58 16.32 12.26 7.46
C LYS A 58 15.78 11.07 6.68
N ASP A 59 16.40 9.89 6.80
CA ASP A 59 15.89 8.68 6.15
C ASP A 59 14.46 8.37 6.61
N GLY A 60 13.57 8.18 5.66
CA GLY A 60 12.13 8.05 5.91
C GLY A 60 11.32 9.35 5.91
N SER A 61 11.96 10.51 5.71
CA SER A 61 11.27 11.80 5.64
C SER A 61 10.31 11.87 4.46
N LEU A 62 9.15 12.48 4.68
CA LEU A 62 8.18 12.81 3.65
C LEU A 62 8.59 14.11 2.95
N VAL A 63 9.00 14.01 1.68
CA VAL A 63 9.52 15.14 0.89
C VAL A 63 8.41 15.89 0.16
N VAL A 64 7.49 15.14 -0.45
CA VAL A 64 6.27 15.70 -1.06
C VAL A 64 5.10 15.34 -0.17
N PRO A 65 4.30 16.32 0.26
CA PRO A 65 3.26 16.10 1.23
C PRO A 65 2.33 14.95 0.87
N GLY A 66 2.22 14.00 1.77
CA GLY A 66 1.20 13.03 1.94
C GLY A 66 0.72 13.12 3.38
N SER A 67 -0.26 12.36 3.77
CA SER A 67 -0.71 12.28 5.14
C SER A 67 -0.70 10.83 5.60
N ILE A 68 -0.37 10.63 6.87
CA ILE A 68 -0.70 9.40 7.57
C ILE A 68 -1.89 9.67 8.48
N ALA A 69 -2.84 8.76 8.50
CA ALA A 69 -4.02 8.89 9.36
C ALA A 69 -4.33 7.55 10.02
N TYR A 70 -4.88 7.63 11.21
CA TYR A 70 -5.41 6.53 11.99
C TYR A 70 -6.90 6.73 12.20
N ASP A 71 -7.68 5.70 11.92
CA ASP A 71 -9.12 5.67 12.15
C ASP A 71 -9.43 4.56 13.15
N ASN A 72 -9.86 4.94 14.36
CA ASN A 72 -10.27 4.04 15.41
C ASN A 72 -11.79 3.77 15.42
N ASN A 73 -12.52 4.32 14.46
CA ASN A 73 -13.94 4.08 14.25
C ASN A 73 -14.21 3.48 12.88
N TYR A 74 -13.37 2.52 12.49
CA TYR A 74 -13.47 1.85 11.20
C TYR A 74 -14.50 0.74 11.26
N TYR A 75 -15.78 1.12 11.05
CA TYR A 75 -16.94 0.26 11.24
C TYR A 75 -16.89 -0.95 10.33
N SER A 76 -16.88 -2.13 10.91
CA SER A 76 -16.87 -3.43 10.21
C SER A 76 -18.25 -4.05 10.20
N VAL A 77 -18.60 -4.69 9.09
CA VAL A 77 -19.87 -5.42 8.90
C VAL A 77 -19.56 -6.79 8.30
N LYS A 78 -19.94 -7.85 9.01
CA LYS A 78 -19.76 -9.23 8.59
C LYS A 78 -20.92 -9.67 7.72
N LEU A 79 -20.61 -10.22 6.56
CA LEU A 79 -21.57 -10.71 5.60
C LEU A 79 -21.56 -12.25 5.58
N LYS A 80 -22.70 -12.85 5.30
CA LYS A 80 -22.77 -14.28 4.99
C LYS A 80 -21.93 -14.57 3.76
N SER A 81 -21.31 -15.74 3.70
CA SER A 81 -20.41 -16.12 2.61
C SER A 81 -21.08 -16.23 1.25
N SER A 82 -22.41 -16.42 1.21
CA SER A 82 -23.15 -16.57 -0.03
C SER A 82 -24.48 -15.81 -0.01
N ASN A 83 -24.88 -15.34 -1.19
CA ASN A 83 -26.19 -14.74 -1.46
C ASN A 83 -26.86 -15.48 -2.62
N PHE A 84 -28.07 -16.00 -2.42
CA PHE A 84 -28.78 -16.87 -3.40
C PHE A 84 -27.92 -17.99 -3.99
N GLY A 85 -27.03 -18.59 -3.18
CA GLY A 85 -26.14 -19.66 -3.60
C GLY A 85 -24.90 -19.23 -4.37
N ILE A 86 -24.68 -17.93 -4.54
CA ILE A 86 -23.48 -17.36 -5.18
C ILE A 86 -22.54 -16.90 -4.07
N ASP A 87 -21.26 -17.29 -4.15
CA ASP A 87 -20.22 -16.80 -3.23
C ASP A 87 -20.02 -15.29 -3.43
N ILE A 88 -20.17 -14.54 -2.35
CA ILE A 88 -20.07 -13.07 -2.40
C ILE A 88 -18.62 -12.58 -2.57
N SER A 89 -17.62 -13.40 -2.26
CA SER A 89 -16.20 -13.07 -2.46
C SER A 89 -15.90 -12.75 -3.93
N LEU A 90 -16.64 -13.33 -4.86
CA LEU A 90 -16.45 -13.15 -6.30
C LEU A 90 -16.77 -11.72 -6.78
N TYR A 91 -17.64 -10.99 -6.08
CA TYR A 91 -18.12 -9.70 -6.57
C TYR A 91 -18.07 -8.57 -5.55
N ILE A 92 -17.97 -8.87 -4.26
CA ILE A 92 -18.09 -7.84 -3.20
C ILE A 92 -17.10 -6.70 -3.34
N LYS A 93 -15.90 -6.95 -3.86
CA LYS A 93 -14.89 -5.91 -4.10
C LYS A 93 -15.33 -4.84 -5.12
N ASN A 94 -16.25 -5.18 -6.03
CA ASN A 94 -16.80 -4.25 -6.99
C ASN A 94 -17.74 -3.21 -6.35
N PHE A 95 -18.15 -3.46 -5.11
CA PHE A 95 -18.98 -2.54 -4.33
C PHE A 95 -18.19 -1.51 -3.53
N ILE A 96 -16.86 -1.55 -3.56
CA ILE A 96 -16.03 -0.53 -2.91
C ILE A 96 -16.35 0.86 -3.49
N GLY A 97 -16.63 1.80 -2.60
CA GLY A 97 -17.04 3.16 -2.97
C GLY A 97 -18.53 3.33 -3.25
N LYS A 98 -19.32 2.25 -3.28
CA LYS A 98 -20.76 2.30 -3.52
C LYS A 98 -21.53 2.55 -2.24
N LYS A 99 -22.68 3.20 -2.40
CA LYS A 99 -23.64 3.44 -1.32
C LYS A 99 -24.57 2.25 -1.20
N ILE A 100 -24.78 1.80 0.03
CA ILE A 100 -25.61 0.66 0.39
C ILE A 100 -26.63 1.04 1.43
N ILE A 101 -27.74 0.30 1.48
CA ILE A 101 -28.85 0.54 2.39
C ILE A 101 -29.26 -0.78 3.03
N GLY A 102 -29.44 -0.80 4.35
CA GLY A 102 -30.06 -1.90 5.06
C GLY A 102 -31.56 -1.94 4.78
N GLN A 103 -32.08 -3.07 4.32
CA GLN A 103 -33.47 -3.18 3.88
C GLN A 103 -34.46 -3.04 5.03
N THR A 104 -34.07 -3.51 6.22
CA THR A 104 -34.91 -3.42 7.43
C THR A 104 -34.67 -2.14 8.20
N SER A 105 -33.41 -1.79 8.46
CA SER A 105 -33.06 -0.62 9.25
C SER A 105 -33.24 0.70 8.50
N GLY A 106 -33.11 0.69 7.16
CA GLY A 106 -33.05 1.89 6.34
C GLY A 106 -31.76 2.71 6.57
N VAL A 107 -30.79 2.15 7.27
CA VAL A 107 -29.49 2.79 7.50
C VAL A 107 -28.72 2.82 6.18
N GLU A 108 -28.13 3.96 5.87
CA GLU A 108 -27.31 4.16 4.68
C GLU A 108 -25.84 4.23 5.04
N ALA A 109 -25.03 3.57 4.25
CA ALA A 109 -23.58 3.58 4.42
C ALA A 109 -22.85 3.47 3.08
N LYS A 110 -21.58 3.86 3.08
CA LYS A 110 -20.69 3.72 1.92
C LYS A 110 -19.61 2.69 2.23
N ILE A 111 -19.41 1.72 1.33
CA ILE A 111 -18.33 0.72 1.48
C ILE A 111 -16.99 1.41 1.22
N ARG A 112 -16.10 1.35 2.23
CA ARG A 112 -14.75 1.92 2.20
C ARG A 112 -13.70 0.90 1.82
N PHE A 113 -13.88 -0.34 2.29
CA PHE A 113 -12.93 -1.43 2.09
C PHE A 113 -13.62 -2.77 2.22
N VAL A 114 -13.01 -3.81 1.68
CA VAL A 114 -13.46 -5.21 1.78
C VAL A 114 -12.27 -6.05 2.19
N LEU A 115 -12.46 -6.93 3.16
CA LEU A 115 -11.46 -7.88 3.62
C LEU A 115 -12.05 -9.29 3.56
N LEU A 116 -11.34 -10.19 2.89
CA LEU A 116 -11.76 -11.57 2.73
C LEU A 116 -11.01 -12.47 3.74
N PRO A 117 -11.60 -13.57 4.21
CA PRO A 117 -10.92 -14.52 5.09
C PRO A 117 -9.62 -15.10 4.51
N GLU A 118 -9.51 -15.14 3.19
CA GLU A 118 -8.31 -15.61 2.49
C GLU A 118 -7.15 -14.59 2.56
N GLU A 119 -7.46 -13.31 2.78
CA GLU A 119 -6.49 -12.21 2.80
C GLU A 119 -5.97 -11.93 4.21
N ASP A 120 -6.79 -12.22 5.23
CA ASP A 120 -6.43 -12.02 6.62
C ASP A 120 -7.06 -13.10 7.50
N SER A 121 -6.24 -13.97 8.06
CA SER A 121 -6.68 -15.08 8.92
C SER A 121 -7.39 -14.66 10.22
N ARG A 122 -7.41 -13.37 10.54
CA ARG A 122 -8.14 -12.81 11.69
C ARG A 122 -9.61 -12.53 11.38
N VAL A 123 -9.99 -12.66 10.11
CA VAL A 123 -11.35 -12.44 9.62
C VAL A 123 -12.01 -13.77 9.39
N ASP A 124 -13.13 -14.03 10.08
CA ASP A 124 -13.86 -15.30 9.99
C ASP A 124 -14.80 -15.35 8.78
N ASP A 125 -15.39 -14.18 8.43
CA ASP A 125 -16.37 -14.02 7.37
C ASP A 125 -15.97 -12.86 6.44
N VAL A 126 -16.56 -12.80 5.25
CA VAL A 126 -16.41 -11.66 4.36
C VAL A 126 -16.82 -10.39 5.12
N THR A 127 -15.88 -9.50 5.31
CA THR A 127 -16.07 -8.29 6.11
C THR A 127 -15.94 -7.05 5.22
N ILE A 128 -16.97 -6.23 5.22
CA ILE A 128 -16.92 -4.90 4.61
C ILE A 128 -16.70 -3.85 5.69
N TYR A 129 -15.94 -2.82 5.37
CA TYR A 129 -15.76 -1.65 6.21
C TYR A 129 -16.54 -0.50 5.61
N VAL A 130 -17.35 0.15 6.45
CA VAL A 130 -18.30 1.15 5.99
C VAL A 130 -18.14 2.49 6.71
N SER A 131 -18.60 3.53 6.05
CA SER A 131 -18.85 4.83 6.64
C SER A 131 -20.35 5.03 6.63
N TYR A 132 -20.96 5.12 7.80
CA TYR A 132 -22.38 5.39 7.92
C TYR A 132 -22.69 6.83 7.57
N ASP A 133 -23.69 7.05 6.71
CA ASP A 133 -24.08 8.37 6.21
C ASP A 133 -25.31 8.88 6.92
N THR A 134 -26.29 8.00 7.23
CA THR A 134 -27.56 8.38 7.86
C THR A 134 -27.98 7.36 8.90
N SER A 135 -28.80 7.79 9.87
CA SER A 135 -29.57 6.91 10.75
C SER A 135 -30.72 6.27 9.99
N GLY A 136 -31.26 5.17 10.54
CA GLY A 136 -32.36 4.44 9.93
C GLY A 136 -33.67 5.21 9.78
N ASN A 137 -34.69 4.54 9.25
CA ASN A 137 -35.98 5.14 8.92
C ASN A 137 -36.68 5.85 10.08
N ASP A 138 -36.43 5.41 11.30
CA ASP A 138 -37.00 5.97 12.54
C ASP A 138 -36.02 6.84 13.33
N PHE A 139 -34.82 7.07 12.79
CA PHE A 139 -33.71 7.79 13.42
C PHE A 139 -33.19 7.17 14.73
N SER A 140 -33.61 5.94 15.04
CA SER A 140 -33.20 5.22 16.26
C SER A 140 -32.03 4.29 16.04
N GLN A 141 -31.86 3.79 14.80
CA GLN A 141 -30.77 2.89 14.43
C GLN A 141 -29.66 3.66 13.72
N THR A 142 -28.44 3.51 14.21
CA THR A 142 -27.25 4.13 13.64
C THR A 142 -26.35 3.13 12.92
N PHE A 143 -26.65 1.84 13.06
CA PHE A 143 -25.91 0.73 12.45
C PHE A 143 -26.90 -0.24 11.79
N PHE A 144 -26.38 -1.05 10.89
CA PHE A 144 -27.14 -2.14 10.29
C PHE A 144 -27.60 -3.14 11.37
N ALA A 145 -28.76 -3.75 11.15
CA ALA A 145 -29.30 -4.78 12.04
C ALA A 145 -28.72 -6.17 11.70
N ASP A 146 -28.56 -7.01 12.74
CA ASP A 146 -28.12 -8.38 12.52
C ASP A 146 -29.07 -9.15 11.60
N GLY A 147 -28.51 -9.87 10.65
CA GLY A 147 -29.25 -10.72 9.72
C GLY A 147 -30.01 -9.98 8.61
N GLU A 148 -29.96 -8.64 8.54
CA GLU A 148 -30.69 -7.91 7.49
C GLU A 148 -30.06 -8.10 6.11
N GLU A 149 -30.87 -7.85 5.10
CA GLU A 149 -30.44 -7.83 3.71
C GLU A 149 -29.98 -6.43 3.31
N ILE A 150 -28.94 -6.37 2.46
CA ILE A 150 -28.37 -5.11 1.98
C ILE A 150 -28.59 -4.97 0.49
N ILE A 151 -29.03 -3.77 0.11
CA ILE A 151 -29.22 -3.37 -1.29
C ILE A 151 -28.20 -2.29 -1.67
N CYS A 152 -27.83 -2.27 -2.95
CA CYS A 152 -27.02 -1.20 -3.52
C CYS A 152 -27.91 -0.15 -4.19
N THR A 153 -27.53 1.12 -4.10
CA THR A 153 -28.28 2.24 -4.74
C THR A 153 -27.93 2.41 -6.22
N GLU A 154 -26.90 1.73 -6.70
CA GLU A 154 -26.38 1.82 -8.07
C GLU A 154 -26.21 0.43 -8.67
N ASN A 155 -26.20 0.37 -10.01
CA ASN A 155 -25.86 -0.87 -10.72
C ASN A 155 -24.39 -1.20 -10.53
N VAL A 156 -24.09 -2.46 -10.22
CA VAL A 156 -22.72 -2.96 -10.05
C VAL A 156 -22.51 -4.15 -10.98
N THR A 157 -21.52 -4.04 -11.87
CA THR A 157 -21.18 -5.09 -12.82
C THR A 157 -19.93 -5.83 -12.38
N TYR A 158 -19.96 -7.16 -12.44
CA TYR A 158 -18.82 -8.04 -12.25
C TYR A 158 -18.83 -9.13 -13.34
N GLY A 159 -17.71 -9.28 -14.05
CA GLY A 159 -17.66 -10.14 -15.21
C GLY A 159 -18.75 -9.78 -16.25
N LEU A 160 -19.64 -10.71 -16.54
CA LEU A 160 -20.77 -10.54 -17.46
C LEU A 160 -22.11 -10.32 -16.74
N THR A 161 -22.11 -10.25 -15.42
CA THR A 161 -23.32 -10.14 -14.59
C THR A 161 -23.42 -8.71 -14.02
N THR A 162 -24.64 -8.21 -13.96
CA THR A 162 -24.95 -6.91 -13.32
C THR A 162 -25.97 -7.12 -12.21
N ILE A 163 -25.65 -6.64 -11.01
CA ILE A 163 -26.59 -6.49 -9.91
C ILE A 163 -27.18 -5.10 -10.03
N ASN A 164 -28.52 -5.01 -10.15
CA ASN A 164 -29.17 -3.74 -10.39
C ASN A 164 -29.39 -2.96 -9.08
N ALA A 165 -29.55 -1.66 -9.21
CA ALA A 165 -29.92 -0.81 -8.09
C ALA A 165 -31.22 -1.30 -7.44
N GLY A 166 -31.23 -1.41 -6.12
CA GLY A 166 -32.35 -1.92 -5.34
C GLY A 166 -32.40 -3.44 -5.19
N GLU A 167 -31.53 -4.19 -5.85
CA GLU A 167 -31.43 -5.63 -5.65
C GLU A 167 -30.59 -5.97 -4.41
N VAL A 168 -30.99 -7.05 -3.72
CA VAL A 168 -30.22 -7.59 -2.57
C VAL A 168 -28.96 -8.24 -3.09
N PHE A 169 -27.81 -7.76 -2.64
CA PHE A 169 -26.53 -8.33 -3.04
C PHE A 169 -25.82 -9.08 -1.94
N ALA A 170 -26.19 -8.88 -0.67
CA ALA A 170 -25.63 -9.56 0.47
C ALA A 170 -26.63 -9.57 1.65
N SER A 171 -26.40 -10.46 2.60
CA SER A 171 -27.08 -10.47 3.89
C SER A 171 -26.05 -10.45 5.02
N LEU A 172 -26.34 -9.76 6.10
CA LEU A 172 -25.51 -9.74 7.28
C LEU A 172 -25.55 -11.06 8.03
N ASN A 173 -24.54 -11.32 8.82
CA ASN A 173 -24.57 -12.40 9.80
C ASN A 173 -25.72 -12.20 10.79
N THR A 174 -26.23 -13.28 11.33
CA THR A 174 -27.40 -13.27 12.22
C THR A 174 -27.10 -12.87 13.66
N ALA A 175 -25.83 -12.74 13.99
CA ALA A 175 -25.36 -12.28 15.30
C ALA A 175 -24.01 -11.58 15.15
N ASP A 176 -23.79 -10.54 15.94
CA ASP A 176 -22.56 -9.76 15.99
C ASP A 176 -22.07 -9.32 14.59
N ALA A 177 -23.02 -8.96 13.72
CA ALA A 177 -22.71 -8.59 12.36
C ALA A 177 -21.94 -7.27 12.25
N THR A 178 -22.15 -6.36 13.20
CA THR A 178 -21.53 -5.03 13.20
C THR A 178 -20.56 -4.89 14.35
N SER A 179 -19.37 -4.34 14.06
CA SER A 179 -18.32 -4.08 15.05
C SER A 179 -17.55 -2.82 14.68
N VAL A 180 -16.63 -2.43 15.54
CA VAL A 180 -15.74 -1.29 15.28
C VAL A 180 -14.32 -1.82 15.20
N GLY A 181 -13.73 -1.75 14.04
CA GLY A 181 -12.32 -2.03 13.81
C GLY A 181 -11.47 -0.77 13.83
N SER A 182 -10.21 -0.93 13.43
CA SER A 182 -9.25 0.16 13.28
C SER A 182 -8.43 0.01 12.02
N ALA A 183 -8.04 1.13 11.43
CA ALA A 183 -7.27 1.15 10.21
C ALA A 183 -6.26 2.30 10.19
N ALA A 184 -5.19 2.12 9.42
CA ALA A 184 -4.23 3.17 9.13
C ALA A 184 -4.15 3.39 7.62
N PHE A 185 -3.89 4.62 7.22
CA PHE A 185 -3.88 5.06 5.83
C PHE A 185 -2.66 5.93 5.58
N ILE A 186 -2.11 5.83 4.37
CA ILE A 186 -1.20 6.84 3.84
C ILE A 186 -1.76 7.33 2.51
N THR A 187 -1.66 8.63 2.27
CA THR A 187 -1.97 9.22 0.97
C THR A 187 -0.73 9.21 0.09
N LYS A 188 -0.94 9.48 -1.21
CA LYS A 188 0.16 9.59 -2.17
C LYS A 188 1.17 10.66 -1.72
N GLY A 189 2.46 10.31 -1.78
CA GLY A 189 3.56 11.19 -1.43
C GLY A 189 4.90 10.72 -1.98
N VAL A 190 5.98 11.44 -1.66
CA VAL A 190 7.36 11.07 -1.98
C VAL A 190 8.16 10.99 -0.70
N TYR A 191 8.80 9.87 -0.45
CA TYR A 191 9.64 9.64 0.72
C TYR A 191 11.12 9.59 0.31
N PHE A 192 11.98 10.19 1.13
CA PHE A 192 13.43 10.03 1.00
C PHE A 192 13.87 8.80 1.78
N VAL A 193 14.33 7.77 1.06
CA VAL A 193 14.72 6.49 1.65
C VAL A 193 16.00 5.97 1.00
N ARG A 194 17.01 5.70 1.81
CA ARG A 194 18.29 5.14 1.35
C ARG A 194 18.92 5.92 0.21
N GLY A 195 18.82 7.25 0.24
CA GLY A 195 19.36 8.10 -0.80
C GLY A 195 18.50 8.28 -2.05
N TYR A 196 17.30 7.70 -2.08
CA TYR A 196 16.37 7.77 -3.19
C TYR A 196 15.09 8.53 -2.82
N PHE A 197 14.49 9.21 -3.79
CA PHE A 197 13.17 9.82 -3.68
C PHE A 197 12.13 8.86 -4.26
N ILE A 198 11.35 8.22 -3.39
CA ILE A 198 10.46 7.12 -3.75
C ILE A 198 9.01 7.57 -3.73
N ASN A 199 8.32 7.40 -4.87
CA ASN A 199 6.90 7.63 -4.95
C ASN A 199 6.13 6.52 -4.25
N VAL A 200 5.23 6.90 -3.35
CA VAL A 200 4.33 5.99 -2.65
C VAL A 200 2.91 6.34 -3.04
N SER A 201 2.14 5.36 -3.49
CA SER A 201 0.72 5.50 -3.76
C SER A 201 -0.08 5.49 -2.46
N GLU A 202 -1.37 5.85 -2.53
CA GLU A 202 -2.29 5.65 -1.42
C GLU A 202 -2.34 4.17 -1.03
N GLN A 203 -2.19 3.91 0.28
CA GLN A 203 -2.29 2.57 0.86
C GLN A 203 -3.11 2.61 2.14
N LYS A 204 -3.76 1.51 2.44
CA LYS A 204 -4.49 1.33 3.70
C LYS A 204 -4.25 -0.07 4.27
N ILE A 205 -4.26 -0.16 5.57
CA ILE A 205 -4.13 -1.42 6.30
C ILE A 205 -5.14 -1.47 7.44
N VAL A 206 -5.82 -2.60 7.57
CA VAL A 206 -6.66 -2.88 8.74
C VAL A 206 -5.76 -3.34 9.88
N LEU A 207 -5.78 -2.59 10.96
CA LEU A 207 -4.99 -2.91 12.15
C LEU A 207 -5.67 -4.02 12.93
N ASP A 208 -6.89 -3.80 13.38
CA ASP A 208 -7.73 -4.80 14.01
C ASP A 208 -9.09 -4.86 13.31
N PRO A 209 -9.53 -6.06 12.85
CA PRO A 209 -10.77 -6.19 12.10
C PRO A 209 -12.02 -5.78 12.88
N TYR A 210 -12.07 -6.09 14.17
CA TYR A 210 -13.29 -6.00 14.99
C TYR A 210 -13.13 -5.27 16.32
N THR A 211 -11.94 -4.72 16.58
CA THR A 211 -11.66 -3.93 17.79
C THR A 211 -10.94 -2.65 17.42
N ASN A 212 -11.12 -1.63 18.23
CA ASN A 212 -10.49 -0.32 18.03
C ASN A 212 -9.39 -0.01 19.06
N ASN A 213 -9.02 -0.99 19.88
CA ASN A 213 -7.98 -0.84 20.91
C ASN A 213 -6.64 -1.36 20.39
N SER A 214 -6.14 -0.75 19.34
CA SER A 214 -4.93 -1.19 18.64
C SER A 214 -3.66 -0.77 19.36
N THR A 215 -2.65 -1.65 19.31
CA THR A 215 -1.32 -1.41 19.88
C THR A 215 -0.26 -1.88 18.90
N TYR A 216 0.14 -0.96 17.99
CA TYR A 216 1.03 -1.27 16.88
C TYR A 216 1.98 -0.13 16.54
N ARG A 217 3.11 -0.51 15.93
CA ARG A 217 3.97 0.37 15.15
C ARG A 217 3.53 0.28 13.69
N VAL A 218 3.11 1.38 13.09
CA VAL A 218 2.68 1.45 11.69
C VAL A 218 3.72 2.21 10.88
N GLY A 219 4.11 1.67 9.76
CA GLY A 219 5.16 2.26 8.96
C GLY A 219 5.34 1.61 7.60
N LEU A 220 6.41 1.99 6.92
CA LEU A 220 6.73 1.52 5.58
C LEU A 220 7.81 0.43 5.63
N GLN A 221 7.50 -0.73 5.10
CA GLN A 221 8.47 -1.78 4.79
C GLN A 221 9.20 -1.39 3.51
N ILE A 222 10.53 -1.53 3.53
CA ILE A 222 11.42 -1.24 2.40
C ILE A 222 11.80 -2.56 1.73
N ASP A 223 11.41 -2.74 0.49
CA ASP A 223 11.78 -3.88 -0.32
C ASP A 223 12.64 -3.42 -1.51
N GLU A 224 13.84 -3.96 -1.63
CA GLU A 224 14.75 -3.73 -2.74
C GLU A 224 14.70 -4.91 -3.71
N ASN A 225 14.35 -4.65 -4.97
CA ASN A 225 14.16 -5.66 -5.99
C ASN A 225 15.01 -5.38 -7.23
N ILE A 226 15.39 -6.44 -7.91
CA ILE A 226 15.93 -6.38 -9.26
C ILE A 226 14.86 -6.91 -10.21
N ILE A 227 14.35 -6.04 -11.07
CA ILE A 227 13.29 -6.34 -12.04
C ILE A 227 13.95 -6.67 -13.37
N THR A 228 13.69 -7.86 -13.87
CA THR A 228 14.18 -8.35 -15.15
C THR A 228 13.09 -8.30 -16.23
N ALA A 229 13.45 -8.51 -17.49
CA ALA A 229 12.48 -8.61 -18.58
C ALA A 229 11.47 -9.78 -18.43
N LYS A 230 11.70 -10.72 -17.52
CA LYS A 230 10.73 -11.77 -17.17
C LYS A 230 9.65 -11.27 -16.23
N ASP A 231 9.98 -10.29 -15.38
CA ASP A 231 9.09 -9.72 -14.40
C ASP A 231 8.28 -8.56 -14.99
N ASP A 232 8.87 -7.85 -15.94
CA ASP A 232 8.26 -6.72 -16.67
C ASP A 232 8.54 -6.82 -18.17
N GLU A 233 7.53 -7.18 -18.94
CA GLU A 233 7.63 -7.34 -20.40
C GLU A 233 7.97 -6.03 -21.12
N SER A 234 7.76 -4.87 -20.51
CA SER A 234 8.13 -3.57 -21.08
C SER A 234 9.65 -3.39 -21.23
N LEU A 235 10.44 -4.23 -20.58
CA LEU A 235 11.89 -4.25 -20.66
C LEU A 235 12.44 -5.03 -21.86
N PHE A 236 11.59 -5.67 -22.64
CA PHE A 236 11.99 -6.21 -23.93
C PHE A 236 12.17 -5.09 -24.98
N ASP A 237 13.08 -5.32 -25.93
CA ASP A 237 13.30 -4.39 -27.03
C ASP A 237 12.02 -4.19 -27.85
N ASN A 238 11.59 -2.95 -28.00
CA ASN A 238 10.37 -2.56 -28.67
C ASN A 238 10.56 -2.22 -30.16
N ALA A 239 11.76 -2.36 -30.71
CA ALA A 239 12.09 -2.04 -32.10
C ALA A 239 11.52 -3.08 -33.09
N LYS A 240 10.21 -2.99 -33.36
CA LYS A 240 9.50 -3.87 -34.29
C LYS A 240 10.13 -3.80 -35.71
N GLY A 241 10.37 -4.97 -36.30
CA GLY A 241 10.94 -5.08 -37.64
C GLY A 241 12.46 -5.13 -37.66
N PHE A 242 13.15 -5.11 -36.53
CA PHE A 242 14.59 -5.28 -36.42
C PHE A 242 14.94 -6.60 -35.73
N SER A 243 16.18 -7.07 -35.93
CA SER A 243 16.64 -8.37 -35.39
C SER A 243 16.64 -8.49 -33.89
N ASN A 244 16.70 -7.37 -33.18
CA ASN A 244 16.71 -7.33 -31.72
C ASN A 244 15.32 -7.27 -31.09
N PHE A 245 14.26 -7.20 -31.89
CA PHE A 245 12.90 -7.15 -31.38
C PHE A 245 12.64 -8.26 -30.34
N ALA A 246 12.06 -7.90 -29.21
CA ALA A 246 11.82 -8.77 -28.07
C ALA A 246 13.08 -9.38 -27.42
N ALA A 247 14.27 -8.86 -27.68
CA ALA A 247 15.43 -9.21 -26.87
C ALA A 247 15.32 -8.59 -25.46
N PRO A 248 15.75 -9.30 -24.39
CA PRO A 248 15.72 -8.75 -23.03
C PRO A 248 16.66 -7.55 -22.91
N GLY A 249 16.15 -6.47 -22.35
CA GLY A 249 16.92 -5.27 -22.03
C GLY A 249 17.71 -5.40 -20.71
N ALA A 250 18.25 -4.28 -20.25
CA ALA A 250 18.93 -4.21 -18.96
C ALA A 250 17.90 -4.33 -17.81
N ASP A 251 18.31 -4.94 -16.70
CA ASP A 251 17.49 -5.04 -15.48
C ASP A 251 17.32 -3.67 -14.80
N ARG A 252 16.38 -3.57 -13.89
CA ARG A 252 16.06 -2.35 -13.15
C ARG A 252 16.16 -2.60 -11.64
N PHE A 253 16.89 -1.75 -10.94
CA PHE A 253 16.83 -1.71 -9.50
C PHE A 253 15.60 -0.91 -9.06
N GLN A 254 14.78 -1.50 -8.20
CA GLN A 254 13.53 -0.92 -7.71
C GLN A 254 13.50 -0.96 -6.19
N ILE A 255 13.03 0.12 -5.58
CA ILE A 255 12.67 0.16 -4.16
C ILE A 255 11.15 0.36 -4.07
N VAL A 256 10.50 -0.53 -3.32
CA VAL A 256 9.06 -0.47 -3.04
C VAL A 256 8.86 -0.20 -1.56
N LEU A 257 7.92 0.69 -1.25
CA LEU A 257 7.52 1.00 0.12
C LEU A 257 6.08 0.53 0.34
N THR A 258 5.92 -0.42 1.26
CA THR A 258 4.61 -1.02 1.58
C THR A 258 4.21 -0.69 3.00
N LEU A 259 2.98 -0.19 3.18
CA LEU A 259 2.42 0.09 4.50
C LEU A 259 2.16 -1.21 5.24
N ILE A 260 2.82 -1.39 6.37
CA ILE A 260 2.64 -2.53 7.26
C ILE A 260 2.48 -2.11 8.71
N LYS A 261 2.04 -3.03 9.53
CA LYS A 261 2.06 -2.92 10.99
C LYS A 261 3.02 -3.91 11.60
N LYS A 262 3.61 -3.55 12.74
CA LYS A 262 4.44 -4.41 13.59
C LYS A 262 3.97 -4.30 15.03
N ASP A 263 4.23 -5.32 15.82
CA ASP A 263 3.96 -5.23 17.25
C ASP A 263 4.86 -4.18 17.91
N ILE A 264 4.37 -3.57 18.98
CA ILE A 264 5.10 -2.53 19.71
C ILE A 264 6.40 -3.06 20.30
N THR A 265 6.43 -4.36 20.60
CA THR A 265 7.56 -5.07 21.19
C THR A 265 8.57 -5.56 20.18
N ASP A 266 8.26 -5.48 18.89
CA ASP A 266 9.21 -5.87 17.85
C ASP A 266 10.45 -4.99 17.90
N GLY A 267 11.62 -5.63 17.73
CA GLY A 267 12.90 -4.94 17.69
C GLY A 267 13.03 -4.00 16.49
N ASP A 268 14.09 -3.20 16.52
CA ASP A 268 14.41 -2.33 15.40
C ASP A 268 14.74 -3.14 14.15
N ASP A 269 14.11 -2.76 13.04
CA ASP A 269 14.33 -3.34 11.72
C ASP A 269 14.78 -2.25 10.75
N THR A 270 15.96 -2.44 10.21
CA THR A 270 16.56 -1.50 9.25
C THR A 270 15.81 -1.45 7.90
N ASN A 271 14.85 -2.32 7.67
CA ASN A 271 13.95 -2.31 6.51
C ASN A 271 12.57 -1.73 6.84
N PHE A 272 12.39 -1.17 8.04
CA PHE A 272 11.12 -0.61 8.46
C PHE A 272 11.29 0.84 8.90
N ILE A 273 10.50 1.71 8.32
CA ILE A 273 10.41 3.13 8.70
C ILE A 273 9.13 3.31 9.49
N GLU A 274 9.26 3.54 10.80
CA GLU A 274 8.11 3.84 11.64
C GLU A 274 7.57 5.24 11.32
N LEU A 275 6.31 5.32 10.92
CA LEU A 275 5.62 6.58 10.66
C LEU A 275 4.72 6.98 11.83
N MET A 276 4.17 6.00 12.54
CA MET A 276 3.20 6.22 13.58
C MET A 276 3.26 5.08 14.60
N ARG A 277 3.11 5.42 15.88
CA ARG A 277 2.96 4.46 16.97
C ARG A 277 1.62 4.66 17.65
N ILE A 278 0.88 3.58 17.81
CA ILE A 278 -0.41 3.55 18.47
C ILE A 278 -0.25 2.70 19.72
N ASP A 279 -0.56 3.25 20.87
CA ASP A 279 -0.52 2.53 22.14
C ASP A 279 -1.85 2.74 22.85
N SER A 280 -2.75 1.79 22.70
CA SER A 280 -4.08 1.68 23.30
C SER A 280 -4.99 2.90 23.14
N CYS A 281 -4.60 4.08 23.56
CA CYS A 281 -5.35 5.34 23.45
C CYS A 281 -4.46 6.53 23.06
N LEU A 282 -3.15 6.31 22.91
CA LEU A 282 -2.20 7.36 22.61
C LEU A 282 -1.65 7.17 21.20
N LEU A 283 -1.77 8.19 20.39
CA LEU A 283 -1.23 8.27 19.05
C LEU A 283 0.06 9.09 19.08
N TYR A 284 1.16 8.48 18.71
CA TYR A 284 2.45 9.15 18.50
C TYR A 284 2.78 9.14 17.02
N THR A 285 2.92 10.31 16.41
CA THR A 285 3.50 10.43 15.07
C THR A 285 5.02 10.57 15.19
N SER A 286 5.76 9.98 14.26
CA SER A 286 7.22 10.15 14.26
C SER A 286 7.58 11.61 13.96
N ASP A 287 8.60 12.14 14.66
CA ASP A 287 9.13 13.50 14.50
C ASP A 287 9.61 13.80 13.06
N ALA A 288 9.70 12.81 12.20
CA ALA A 288 10.13 12.98 10.80
C ALA A 288 9.19 13.89 9.99
N ALA A 289 7.96 14.14 10.46
CA ALA A 289 7.01 15.05 9.82
C ALA A 289 7.05 16.47 10.40
N ASP A 290 7.53 16.64 11.64
CA ASP A 290 7.52 17.92 12.35
C ASP A 290 8.81 18.77 12.17
N ASP A 291 9.92 18.16 11.80
CA ASP A 291 11.22 18.84 11.66
C ASP A 291 11.30 19.78 10.43
N LEU A 292 10.31 19.76 9.53
CA LEU A 292 10.26 20.68 8.37
C LEU A 292 9.84 22.11 8.72
N TYR A 293 9.38 22.38 9.96
CA TYR A 293 8.93 23.72 10.40
C TYR A 293 9.84 24.41 11.40
N ARG A 294 11.02 23.86 11.68
CA ARG A 294 12.02 24.50 12.55
C ARG A 294 13.32 24.76 11.80
N GLY A 295 13.27 25.64 10.82
CA GLY A 295 14.40 26.23 10.13
C GLY A 295 14.24 27.75 10.04
#